data_fffc7de0b720af96efcf66c1ef173d70
#
_entry.id   fffc7de0b720af96efcf66c1ef173d70
#
_cell.length_a   1.000
_cell.length_b   1.000
_cell.length_c   1.000
_cell.angle_alpha   90.00
_cell.angle_beta   90.00
_cell.angle_gamma   90.00
#
_symmetry.space_group_name_H-M   'P 1'
#
loop_
_entity.id
_entity.type
_entity.pdbx_description
1 polymer ?
#
loop_
_entity_poly.entity_id
_entity_poly.type
_entity_poly.pdbx_seq_one_letter_code
_entity_poly.pdbx_strand_id
1 'polypeptide(L)'
;MTSGNHRQKRRWVKWAVTLVAVAGLLTMGGLYLQAKLKPDYSIDPSKLATVETGDIARSVVATGKIEPRVKVEVKSKASGIVQKLLVDYGQYVKHGDVLAELDKEELQARMRESRASVAAAQAAEQMAQAAYERTRAEAEAPELPFLKSSVDRAAQMHKQGLISRAVLEEAERTYEVARNKQLIATRSITVTRAEIARAKAQAAQAQASLERAEEDLRNSTIVSPMNGLVLSRDVEVGDAVSSILVLGSQATLVMTLGDVSDVYVLGKVDQADIGKVHLGQDARITVESYKDKKFSGEVMKISPLGAEKDNVTTFEVRVSIKNPGGLLKANMSANAEIVLEEKKQVVLAPESSVLFGRDGKATIEVPDPTAPKGRRAMPVQVGISNGVKAELVSGLKPGAQVILQ
;
A
#
# COMPACT_ATOMS: atom_id res chain seq x y z
N MET A 1 129.24 37.19 -0.80
CA MET A 1 128.23 37.56 -1.84
C MET A 1 127.25 36.45 -1.97
N THR A 2 126.00 36.75 -1.79
CA THR A 2 124.80 36.18 -2.17
C THR A 2 123.87 35.79 -1.01
N SER A 3 123.02 36.69 -0.68
CA SER A 3 121.90 36.52 0.19
C SER A 3 120.61 36.74 -0.67
N GLY A 4 119.63 35.83 -0.50
CA GLY A 4 118.29 36.20 -1.02
C GLY A 4 117.48 35.09 -1.69
N ASN A 5 116.91 34.18 -0.89
CA ASN A 5 115.69 33.52 -1.43
C ASN A 5 114.90 32.64 -0.39
N HIS A 6 114.66 33.16 0.83
CA HIS A 6 113.88 32.42 1.82
C HIS A 6 112.47 33.01 2.14
N ARG A 7 112.08 34.21 1.56
CA ARG A 7 110.79 34.81 1.94
C ARG A 7 109.61 34.48 0.98
N GLN A 8 109.93 33.97 -0.22
CA GLN A 8 108.85 33.66 -1.21
C GLN A 8 108.24 32.30 -0.98
N LYS A 9 108.93 31.27 -0.52
CA LYS A 9 108.38 29.93 -0.25
C LYS A 9 107.34 29.91 0.89
N ARG A 10 107.47 30.76 1.90
CA ARG A 10 106.55 30.82 3.05
C ARG A 10 105.19 31.41 2.76
N ARG A 11 105.07 32.26 1.72
CA ARG A 11 103.80 32.85 1.27
C ARG A 11 102.96 31.81 0.47
N TRP A 12 103.60 31.10 -0.39
CA TRP A 12 102.94 30.02 -1.16
C TRP A 12 102.38 28.90 -0.29
N VAL A 13 103.07 28.48 0.71
CA VAL A 13 102.59 27.46 1.65
C VAL A 13 101.37 27.94 2.47
N LYS A 14 101.38 29.21 2.88
CA LYS A 14 100.25 29.84 3.53
C LYS A 14 99.01 29.94 2.63
N TRP A 15 99.20 30.32 1.35
CA TRP A 15 98.12 30.32 0.37
C TRP A 15 97.61 28.92 0.01
N ALA A 16 98.43 27.94 -0.07
CA ALA A 16 98.07 26.54 -0.27
C ALA A 16 97.22 26.03 0.90
N VAL A 17 97.63 26.30 2.15
CA VAL A 17 96.89 25.88 3.36
C VAL A 17 95.53 26.61 3.46
N THR A 18 95.53 27.92 3.14
CA THR A 18 94.21 28.60 3.11
C THR A 18 93.26 28.10 2.02
N LEU A 19 93.80 27.77 0.82
CA LEU A 19 92.99 27.18 -0.27
C LEU A 19 92.46 25.79 0.12
N VAL A 20 93.26 24.94 0.77
CA VAL A 20 92.80 23.60 1.29
C VAL A 20 91.79 23.78 2.42
N ALA A 21 91.97 24.74 3.33
CA ALA A 21 90.98 25.05 4.38
C ALA A 21 89.66 25.57 3.83
N VAL A 22 89.72 26.46 2.82
CA VAL A 22 88.49 26.97 2.12
C VAL A 22 87.82 25.91 1.32
N ALA A 23 88.57 24.99 0.64
CA ALA A 23 88.01 23.87 -0.06
C ALA A 23 87.37 22.81 0.92
N GLY A 24 88.02 22.60 2.10
CA GLY A 24 87.43 21.76 3.17
C GLY A 24 86.20 22.37 3.80
N LEU A 25 86.13 23.69 3.99
CA LEU A 25 84.90 24.37 4.45
C LEU A 25 83.78 24.37 3.40
N LEU A 26 84.15 24.54 2.13
CA LEU A 26 83.15 24.46 1.05
C LEU A 26 82.61 23.03 0.86
N THR A 27 83.44 21.99 0.96
CA THR A 27 82.98 20.59 0.91
C THR A 27 82.15 20.22 2.13
N MET A 28 82.58 20.69 3.32
CA MET A 28 81.85 20.41 4.58
C MET A 28 80.56 21.25 4.64
N GLY A 29 80.56 22.48 4.13
CA GLY A 29 79.37 23.31 3.94
C GLY A 29 78.40 22.74 2.89
N GLY A 30 78.94 22.22 1.78
CA GLY A 30 78.16 21.52 0.76
C GLY A 30 77.49 20.24 1.26
N LEU A 31 78.24 19.44 2.04
CA LEU A 31 77.69 18.23 2.69
C LEU A 31 76.65 18.57 3.79
N TYR A 32 76.88 19.65 4.55
CA TYR A 32 75.94 20.14 5.55
C TYR A 32 74.65 20.73 4.89
N LEU A 33 74.79 21.45 3.78
CA LEU A 33 73.68 21.94 3.00
C LEU A 33 72.93 20.80 2.33
N GLN A 34 73.59 19.78 1.77
CA GLN A 34 72.98 18.58 1.22
C GLN A 34 72.20 17.76 2.30
N ALA A 35 72.73 17.70 3.53
CA ALA A 35 72.06 17.05 4.63
C ALA A 35 70.84 17.85 5.13
N LYS A 36 70.86 19.18 5.07
CA LYS A 36 69.75 20.07 5.46
C LYS A 36 68.72 20.27 4.37
N LEU A 37 69.09 20.10 3.11
CA LEU A 37 68.23 20.21 1.94
C LEU A 37 67.55 18.88 1.51
N LYS A 38 67.73 17.78 2.30
CA LYS A 38 66.90 16.58 2.11
C LYS A 38 65.46 16.98 2.49
N PRO A 39 64.52 17.07 1.55
CA PRO A 39 63.13 17.35 1.89
C PRO A 39 62.64 16.26 2.85
N ASP A 40 62.18 16.69 4.01
CA ASP A 40 61.55 15.78 4.95
C ASP A 40 60.19 15.41 4.37
N TYR A 41 60.13 14.24 3.73
CA TYR A 41 58.89 13.66 3.17
C TYR A 41 58.15 12.87 4.28
N SER A 42 58.13 13.38 5.52
CA SER A 42 57.32 12.78 6.56
C SER A 42 55.85 12.89 6.17
N ILE A 43 55.22 11.76 5.96
CA ILE A 43 53.77 11.66 5.68
C ILE A 43 53.06 11.94 6.99
N ASP A 44 52.11 12.88 6.99
CA ASP A 44 51.31 13.21 8.16
C ASP A 44 50.64 11.93 8.68
N PRO A 45 50.80 11.53 9.95
CA PRO A 45 50.18 10.35 10.54
C PRO A 45 48.65 10.31 10.38
N SER A 46 47.98 11.49 10.29
CA SER A 46 46.56 11.57 10.06
C SER A 46 46.13 11.11 8.67
N LYS A 47 47.05 11.04 7.71
CA LYS A 47 46.83 10.54 6.36
C LYS A 47 47.22 9.08 6.18
N LEU A 48 47.57 8.38 7.23
CA LEU A 48 47.91 6.96 7.18
C LEU A 48 46.70 6.15 7.64
N ALA A 49 46.31 5.16 6.86
CA ALA A 49 45.33 4.15 7.24
C ALA A 49 45.92 2.76 7.08
N THR A 50 45.38 1.81 7.79
CA THR A 50 45.84 0.40 7.74
C THR A 50 44.85 -0.42 6.95
N VAL A 51 45.37 -1.29 6.09
CA VAL A 51 44.60 -2.31 5.38
C VAL A 51 44.15 -3.37 6.36
N GLU A 52 42.87 -3.62 6.47
CA GLU A 52 42.23 -4.52 7.42
C GLU A 52 41.64 -5.74 6.71
N THR A 53 41.40 -6.81 7.47
CA THR A 53 40.53 -7.90 6.99
C THR A 53 39.15 -7.75 7.64
N GLY A 54 38.10 -7.81 6.82
CA GLY A 54 36.74 -7.65 7.33
C GLY A 54 35.69 -8.03 6.29
N ASP A 55 34.46 -7.84 6.68
CA ASP A 55 33.32 -8.07 5.80
C ASP A 55 32.93 -6.76 5.10
N ILE A 56 32.57 -6.85 3.83
CA ILE A 56 32.10 -5.72 3.04
C ILE A 56 30.82 -6.12 2.29
N ALA A 57 29.85 -5.23 2.31
CA ALA A 57 28.64 -5.38 1.53
C ALA A 57 28.42 -4.13 0.69
N ARG A 58 28.02 -4.33 -0.56
CA ARG A 58 27.46 -3.27 -1.40
C ARG A 58 25.96 -3.33 -1.29
N SER A 59 25.35 -2.24 -0.90
CA SER A 59 23.89 -2.15 -0.65
C SER A 59 23.27 -0.96 -1.36
N VAL A 60 21.97 -1.06 -1.61
CA VAL A 60 21.11 0.06 -2.01
C VAL A 60 20.22 0.40 -0.83
N VAL A 61 20.16 1.68 -0.49
CA VAL A 61 19.33 2.16 0.62
C VAL A 61 17.96 2.55 0.10
N ALA A 62 16.93 1.90 0.62
CA ALA A 62 15.53 2.25 0.42
C ALA A 62 15.00 2.93 1.68
N THR A 63 14.82 4.24 1.62
CA THR A 63 14.23 5.01 2.72
C THR A 63 12.72 5.04 2.59
N GLY A 64 12.00 4.78 3.69
CA GLY A 64 10.56 4.73 3.66
C GLY A 64 9.89 4.65 5.02
N LYS A 65 8.66 4.14 5.02
CA LYS A 65 7.85 3.98 6.22
C LYS A 65 7.46 2.53 6.44
N ILE A 66 7.26 2.18 7.69
CA ILE A 66 6.69 0.88 8.07
C ILE A 66 5.19 0.94 7.82
N GLU A 67 4.68 -0.02 7.06
CA GLU A 67 3.26 -0.18 6.80
C GLU A 67 2.77 -1.56 7.26
N PRO A 68 1.53 -1.66 7.74
CA PRO A 68 0.93 -2.95 8.06
C PRO A 68 0.70 -3.75 6.78
N ARG A 69 0.67 -5.07 6.91
CA ARG A 69 0.41 -5.98 5.79
C ARG A 69 -0.86 -5.65 5.03
N VAL A 70 -1.92 -5.34 5.77
CA VAL A 70 -3.21 -4.90 5.24
C VAL A 70 -3.63 -3.67 6.01
N LYS A 71 -4.03 -2.63 5.29
CA LYS A 71 -4.61 -1.41 5.84
C LYS A 71 -5.97 -1.19 5.21
N VAL A 72 -7.01 -1.03 6.03
CA VAL A 72 -8.38 -0.80 5.57
C VAL A 72 -8.93 0.47 6.22
N GLU A 73 -9.37 1.37 5.37
CA GLU A 73 -10.10 2.58 5.78
C GLU A 73 -11.59 2.25 5.88
N VAL A 74 -12.12 2.23 7.08
CA VAL A 74 -13.54 2.01 7.34
C VAL A 74 -14.27 3.33 7.17
N LYS A 75 -15.05 3.43 6.10
CA LYS A 75 -15.87 4.60 5.76
C LYS A 75 -17.33 4.32 6.04
N SER A 76 -18.09 5.37 6.42
CA SER A 76 -19.52 5.21 6.68
C SER A 76 -20.28 4.89 5.40
N LYS A 77 -21.19 3.90 5.50
CA LYS A 77 -22.18 3.58 4.45
C LYS A 77 -23.53 4.26 4.65
N ALA A 78 -23.79 4.77 5.87
CA ALA A 78 -24.98 5.55 6.19
C ALA A 78 -24.59 6.97 6.58
N SER A 79 -25.51 7.93 6.35
CA SER A 79 -25.37 9.28 6.87
C SER A 79 -26.10 9.39 8.19
N GLY A 80 -25.56 10.16 9.13
CA GLY A 80 -26.15 10.34 10.45
C GLY A 80 -25.16 10.95 11.44
N ILE A 81 -25.58 11.04 12.70
CA ILE A 81 -24.74 11.51 13.81
C ILE A 81 -24.19 10.29 14.56
N VAL A 82 -22.91 10.30 14.91
CA VAL A 82 -22.29 9.25 15.72
C VAL A 82 -22.86 9.31 17.13
N GLN A 83 -23.61 8.28 17.51
CA GLN A 83 -24.21 8.18 18.84
C GLN A 83 -23.28 7.51 19.85
N LYS A 84 -22.56 6.46 19.41
CA LYS A 84 -21.63 5.69 20.26
C LYS A 84 -20.42 5.24 19.47
N LEU A 85 -19.27 5.27 20.15
CA LEU A 85 -18.03 4.64 19.73
C LEU A 85 -17.72 3.51 20.70
N LEU A 86 -17.59 2.28 20.22
CA LEU A 86 -17.42 1.08 21.05
C LEU A 86 -15.97 0.65 21.15
N VAL A 87 -15.11 1.18 20.27
CA VAL A 87 -13.68 0.86 20.21
C VAL A 87 -12.86 2.13 20.06
N ASP A 88 -11.60 2.07 20.54
CA ASP A 88 -10.66 3.18 20.46
C ASP A 88 -9.36 2.74 19.78
N TYR A 89 -8.49 3.71 19.40
CA TYR A 89 -7.19 3.40 18.80
C TYR A 89 -6.33 2.54 19.74
N GLY A 90 -5.58 1.61 19.15
CA GLY A 90 -4.76 0.65 19.90
C GLY A 90 -5.50 -0.59 20.40
N GLN A 91 -6.82 -0.70 20.18
CA GLN A 91 -7.59 -1.91 20.50
C GLN A 91 -7.58 -2.88 19.32
N TYR A 92 -7.57 -4.17 19.64
CA TYR A 92 -7.69 -5.24 18.64
C TYR A 92 -9.16 -5.60 18.42
N VAL A 93 -9.59 -5.64 17.16
CA VAL A 93 -10.96 -5.96 16.76
C VAL A 93 -10.99 -7.17 15.84
N LYS A 94 -12.10 -7.91 15.88
CA LYS A 94 -12.37 -9.04 14.99
C LYS A 94 -13.34 -8.62 13.90
N HIS A 95 -13.33 -9.37 12.81
CA HIS A 95 -14.32 -9.23 11.76
C HIS A 95 -15.75 -9.32 12.34
N GLY A 96 -16.58 -8.32 12.04
CA GLY A 96 -17.95 -8.22 12.53
C GLY A 96 -18.13 -7.49 13.85
N ASP A 97 -17.04 -7.16 14.59
CA ASP A 97 -17.15 -6.36 15.81
C ASP A 97 -17.71 -4.98 15.51
N VAL A 98 -18.57 -4.47 16.35
CA VAL A 98 -19.17 -3.14 16.21
C VAL A 98 -18.15 -2.08 16.60
N LEU A 99 -17.85 -1.19 15.66
CA LEU A 99 -16.90 -0.08 15.84
C LEU A 99 -17.62 1.18 16.33
N ALA A 100 -18.72 1.54 15.65
CA ALA A 100 -19.50 2.73 15.92
C ALA A 100 -20.98 2.50 15.64
N GLU A 101 -21.83 3.23 16.33
CA GLU A 101 -23.27 3.28 16.09
C GLU A 101 -23.69 4.71 15.79
N LEU A 102 -24.41 4.88 14.69
CA LEU A 102 -25.06 6.14 14.34
C LEU A 102 -26.41 6.22 15.05
N ASP A 103 -26.96 7.42 15.15
CA ASP A 103 -28.33 7.60 15.59
C ASP A 103 -29.31 6.87 14.67
N LYS A 104 -30.12 5.99 15.25
CA LYS A 104 -31.02 5.08 14.55
C LYS A 104 -32.47 5.55 14.58
N GLU A 105 -32.80 6.62 15.30
CA GLU A 105 -34.20 6.99 15.56
C GLU A 105 -34.96 7.31 14.25
N GLU A 106 -34.40 8.14 13.40
CA GLU A 106 -34.99 8.48 12.10
C GLU A 106 -35.07 7.26 11.17
N LEU A 107 -34.00 6.44 11.11
CA LEU A 107 -33.96 5.25 10.26
C LEU A 107 -34.98 4.18 10.71
N GLN A 108 -35.16 4.02 12.01
CA GLN A 108 -36.18 3.15 12.57
C GLN A 108 -37.60 3.66 12.26
N ALA A 109 -37.83 4.97 12.31
CA ALA A 109 -39.10 5.57 11.94
C ALA A 109 -39.42 5.31 10.46
N ARG A 110 -38.44 5.54 9.56
CA ARG A 110 -38.56 5.27 8.11
C ARG A 110 -38.80 3.78 7.81
N MET A 111 -38.13 2.89 8.53
CA MET A 111 -38.37 1.44 8.39
C MET A 111 -39.81 1.08 8.80
N ARG A 112 -40.33 1.65 9.93
CA ARG A 112 -41.73 1.40 10.35
C ARG A 112 -42.73 1.91 9.32
N GLU A 113 -42.50 3.08 8.73
CA GLU A 113 -43.32 3.65 7.66
C GLU A 113 -43.34 2.76 6.41
N SER A 114 -42.16 2.31 5.94
CA SER A 114 -42.04 1.40 4.80
C SER A 114 -42.73 0.07 5.07
N ARG A 115 -42.62 -0.47 6.29
CA ARG A 115 -43.32 -1.71 6.70
C ARG A 115 -44.86 -1.53 6.68
N ALA A 116 -45.36 -0.39 7.12
CA ALA A 116 -46.79 -0.10 7.03
C ALA A 116 -47.25 0.01 5.56
N SER A 117 -46.44 0.62 4.69
CA SER A 117 -46.71 0.69 3.25
C SER A 117 -46.77 -0.71 2.61
N VAL A 118 -45.86 -1.63 2.97
CA VAL A 118 -45.94 -3.02 2.50
C VAL A 118 -47.23 -3.70 2.97
N ALA A 119 -47.64 -3.54 4.21
CA ALA A 119 -48.88 -4.12 4.73
C ALA A 119 -50.11 -3.59 4.00
N ALA A 120 -50.16 -2.28 3.70
CA ALA A 120 -51.22 -1.68 2.91
C ALA A 120 -51.28 -2.21 1.46
N ALA A 121 -50.12 -2.33 0.80
CA ALA A 121 -50.04 -2.88 -0.56
C ALA A 121 -50.42 -4.36 -0.63
N GLN A 122 -50.05 -5.17 0.37
CA GLN A 122 -50.46 -6.56 0.49
C GLN A 122 -51.93 -6.71 0.72
N ALA A 123 -52.56 -5.85 1.54
CA ALA A 123 -54.02 -5.82 1.71
C ALA A 123 -54.71 -5.47 0.40
N ALA A 124 -54.22 -4.54 -0.39
CA ALA A 124 -54.75 -4.22 -1.72
C ALA A 124 -54.63 -5.38 -2.70
N GLU A 125 -53.52 -6.16 -2.66
CA GLU A 125 -53.39 -7.38 -3.46
C GLU A 125 -54.41 -8.45 -3.04
N GLN A 126 -54.65 -8.66 -1.74
CA GLN A 126 -55.67 -9.55 -1.25
C GLN A 126 -57.08 -9.14 -1.68
N MET A 127 -57.38 -7.82 -1.64
CA MET A 127 -58.66 -7.32 -2.13
C MET A 127 -58.86 -7.58 -3.64
N ALA A 128 -57.82 -7.34 -4.47
CA ALA A 128 -57.85 -7.62 -5.90
C ALA A 128 -58.03 -9.15 -6.17
N GLN A 129 -57.40 -10.01 -5.38
CA GLN A 129 -57.54 -11.43 -5.46
C GLN A 129 -58.97 -11.88 -5.11
N ALA A 130 -59.55 -11.35 -4.04
CA ALA A 130 -60.95 -11.65 -3.65
C ALA A 130 -61.94 -11.18 -4.72
N ALA A 131 -61.70 -10.02 -5.36
CA ALA A 131 -62.53 -9.54 -6.47
C ALA A 131 -62.45 -10.46 -7.70
N TYR A 132 -61.28 -10.98 -8.01
CA TYR A 132 -61.05 -11.95 -9.07
C TYR A 132 -61.84 -13.27 -8.78
N GLU A 133 -61.71 -13.80 -7.57
CA GLU A 133 -62.41 -15.05 -7.17
C GLU A 133 -63.94 -14.88 -7.28
N ARG A 134 -64.49 -13.73 -6.86
CA ARG A 134 -65.90 -13.42 -7.05
C ARG A 134 -66.30 -13.40 -8.54
N THR A 135 -65.52 -12.68 -9.36
CA THR A 135 -65.81 -12.57 -10.82
C THR A 135 -65.67 -13.95 -11.48
N ARG A 136 -64.75 -14.76 -11.05
CA ARG A 136 -64.62 -16.14 -11.54
C ARG A 136 -65.80 -17.00 -11.19
N ALA A 137 -66.27 -16.96 -9.95
CA ALA A 137 -67.50 -17.67 -9.54
C ALA A 137 -68.76 -17.24 -10.34
N GLU A 138 -68.91 -15.92 -10.61
CA GLU A 138 -69.94 -15.38 -11.47
C GLU A 138 -69.82 -15.87 -12.92
N ALA A 139 -68.61 -16.04 -13.45
CA ALA A 139 -68.34 -16.53 -14.82
C ALA A 139 -68.60 -18.04 -14.97
N GLU A 140 -68.45 -18.81 -13.91
CA GLU A 140 -68.78 -20.25 -13.88
C GLU A 140 -70.29 -20.48 -14.06
N ALA A 141 -71.15 -19.55 -13.63
CA ALA A 141 -72.62 -19.51 -13.82
C ALA A 141 -73.27 -20.86 -13.66
N PRO A 142 -73.25 -21.48 -12.48
CA PRO A 142 -73.71 -22.87 -12.26
C PRO A 142 -75.21 -23.05 -12.53
N GLU A 143 -76.00 -21.96 -12.61
CA GLU A 143 -77.42 -21.97 -12.91
C GLU A 143 -77.75 -22.18 -14.39
N LEU A 144 -76.83 -21.85 -15.34
CA LEU A 144 -77.05 -21.90 -16.77
C LEU A 144 -77.45 -23.28 -17.30
N PRO A 145 -76.87 -24.41 -16.90
CA PRO A 145 -77.26 -25.74 -17.33
C PRO A 145 -78.74 -26.05 -16.97
N PHE A 146 -79.17 -25.59 -15.77
CA PHE A 146 -80.53 -25.79 -15.30
C PHE A 146 -81.52 -24.92 -16.07
N LEU A 147 -81.19 -23.67 -16.34
CA LEU A 147 -82.01 -22.73 -17.14
C LEU A 147 -82.15 -23.24 -18.57
N LYS A 148 -81.02 -23.71 -19.17
CA LYS A 148 -81.06 -24.30 -20.51
C LYS A 148 -81.97 -25.53 -20.55
N SER A 149 -81.87 -26.44 -19.58
CA SER A 149 -82.76 -27.61 -19.46
C SER A 149 -84.21 -27.18 -19.29
N SER A 150 -84.49 -26.05 -18.62
CA SER A 150 -85.88 -25.50 -18.51
C SER A 150 -86.38 -24.97 -19.84
N VAL A 151 -85.53 -24.28 -20.62
CA VAL A 151 -85.90 -23.84 -21.98
C VAL A 151 -86.21 -25.04 -22.89
N ASP A 152 -85.37 -26.05 -22.90
CA ASP A 152 -85.49 -27.25 -23.72
C ASP A 152 -86.81 -27.99 -23.39
N ARG A 153 -87.18 -28.12 -22.11
CA ARG A 153 -88.46 -28.65 -21.69
C ARG A 153 -89.62 -27.84 -22.11
N ALA A 154 -89.61 -26.52 -21.92
CA ALA A 154 -90.63 -25.57 -22.33
C ALA A 154 -90.84 -25.64 -23.86
N ALA A 155 -89.81 -25.70 -24.67
CA ALA A 155 -89.88 -25.85 -26.10
C ALA A 155 -90.54 -27.15 -26.52
N GLN A 156 -90.26 -28.26 -25.84
CA GLN A 156 -90.92 -29.55 -26.13
C GLN A 156 -92.36 -29.53 -25.74
N MET A 157 -92.77 -28.97 -24.60
CA MET A 157 -94.17 -28.83 -24.19
C MET A 157 -94.97 -27.88 -25.09
N HIS A 158 -94.38 -26.84 -25.55
CA HIS A 158 -95.00 -25.94 -26.50
C HIS A 158 -95.30 -26.61 -27.87
N LYS A 159 -94.34 -27.39 -28.39
CA LYS A 159 -94.54 -28.24 -29.58
C LYS A 159 -95.68 -29.20 -29.45
N GLN A 160 -95.97 -29.71 -28.26
CA GLN A 160 -97.06 -30.60 -27.90
C GLN A 160 -98.37 -29.86 -27.63
N GLY A 161 -98.41 -28.49 -27.72
CA GLY A 161 -99.60 -27.68 -27.45
C GLY A 161 -99.96 -27.55 -25.97
N LEU A 162 -99.07 -27.94 -25.01
CA LEU A 162 -99.37 -28.01 -23.57
C LEU A 162 -99.16 -26.73 -22.83
N ILE A 163 -98.37 -25.76 -23.42
CA ILE A 163 -98.12 -24.46 -22.84
C ILE A 163 -98.22 -23.32 -23.91
N SER A 164 -98.49 -22.08 -23.47
CA SER A 164 -98.56 -20.93 -24.34
C SER A 164 -97.16 -20.49 -24.78
N ARG A 165 -97.11 -19.74 -25.90
CA ARG A 165 -95.89 -19.11 -26.41
C ARG A 165 -95.22 -18.15 -25.40
N ALA A 166 -96.05 -17.44 -24.63
CA ALA A 166 -95.56 -16.52 -23.60
C ALA A 166 -94.73 -17.19 -22.52
N VAL A 167 -95.06 -18.45 -22.16
CA VAL A 167 -94.31 -19.24 -21.17
C VAL A 167 -92.93 -19.70 -21.71
N LEU A 168 -92.87 -20.05 -23.01
CA LEU A 168 -91.64 -20.37 -23.69
C LEU A 168 -90.71 -19.14 -23.76
N GLU A 169 -91.27 -18.00 -24.25
CA GLU A 169 -90.54 -16.75 -24.35
C GLU A 169 -89.99 -16.25 -22.99
N GLU A 170 -90.71 -16.45 -21.89
CA GLU A 170 -90.19 -16.16 -20.52
C GLU A 170 -89.04 -17.02 -20.11
N ALA A 171 -89.08 -18.36 -20.41
CA ALA A 171 -88.02 -19.25 -20.16
C ALA A 171 -86.73 -18.87 -20.99
N GLU A 172 -86.93 -18.61 -22.27
CA GLU A 172 -85.87 -18.15 -23.19
C GLU A 172 -85.23 -16.81 -22.70
N ARG A 173 -86.02 -15.86 -22.31
CA ARG A 173 -85.57 -14.56 -21.81
C ARG A 173 -84.71 -14.75 -20.51
N THR A 174 -85.17 -15.60 -19.57
CA THR A 174 -84.46 -15.86 -18.34
C THR A 174 -83.09 -16.49 -18.62
N TYR A 175 -83.07 -17.43 -19.57
CA TYR A 175 -81.80 -18.10 -19.97
C TYR A 175 -80.84 -17.08 -20.65
N GLU A 176 -81.34 -16.25 -21.61
CA GLU A 176 -80.48 -15.27 -22.29
C GLU A 176 -80.00 -14.17 -21.36
N VAL A 177 -80.78 -13.72 -20.37
CA VAL A 177 -80.31 -12.80 -19.32
C VAL A 177 -79.13 -13.45 -18.51
N ALA A 178 -79.28 -14.67 -18.08
CA ALA A 178 -78.23 -15.39 -17.33
C ALA A 178 -76.98 -15.63 -18.19
N ARG A 179 -77.16 -15.98 -19.47
CA ARG A 179 -76.09 -16.17 -20.44
C ARG A 179 -75.33 -14.87 -20.72
N ASN A 180 -76.01 -13.74 -20.86
CA ASN A 180 -75.38 -12.46 -21.03
C ASN A 180 -74.61 -12.04 -19.78
N LYS A 181 -75.13 -12.28 -18.58
CA LYS A 181 -74.44 -12.07 -17.31
C LYS A 181 -73.12 -12.87 -17.24
N GLN A 182 -73.15 -14.19 -17.61
CA GLN A 182 -71.95 -15.01 -17.70
C GLN A 182 -70.93 -14.46 -18.69
N LEU A 183 -71.37 -14.02 -19.87
CA LEU A 183 -70.48 -13.47 -20.89
C LEU A 183 -69.76 -12.18 -20.39
N ILE A 184 -70.50 -11.31 -19.69
CA ILE A 184 -69.92 -10.10 -19.07
C ILE A 184 -68.91 -10.48 -18.00
N ALA A 185 -69.25 -11.45 -17.08
CA ALA A 185 -68.37 -11.90 -16.04
C ALA A 185 -67.08 -12.53 -16.63
N THR A 186 -67.21 -13.39 -17.67
CA THR A 186 -66.08 -13.99 -18.38
C THR A 186 -65.14 -12.94 -18.99
N ARG A 187 -65.67 -11.88 -19.56
CA ARG A 187 -64.84 -10.73 -20.07
C ARG A 187 -64.21 -9.96 -18.94
N SER A 188 -64.87 -9.80 -17.81
CA SER A 188 -64.35 -9.10 -16.64
C SER A 188 -63.18 -9.83 -15.94
N ILE A 189 -63.04 -11.16 -16.15
CA ILE A 189 -61.87 -11.92 -15.62
C ILE A 189 -60.51 -11.34 -16.08
N THR A 190 -60.41 -10.89 -17.32
CA THR A 190 -59.17 -10.28 -17.83
C THR A 190 -58.86 -8.96 -17.15
N VAL A 191 -59.87 -8.18 -16.82
CA VAL A 191 -59.70 -6.91 -16.09
C VAL A 191 -59.26 -7.14 -14.67
N THR A 192 -59.98 -8.02 -13.93
CA THR A 192 -59.61 -8.33 -12.53
C THR A 192 -58.26 -9.03 -12.43
N ARG A 193 -57.86 -9.84 -13.44
CA ARG A 193 -56.50 -10.40 -13.50
C ARG A 193 -55.44 -9.30 -13.68
N ALA A 194 -55.68 -8.29 -14.50
CA ALA A 194 -54.80 -7.15 -14.65
C ALA A 194 -54.70 -6.31 -13.37
N GLU A 195 -55.82 -6.19 -12.60
CA GLU A 195 -55.81 -5.54 -11.28
C GLU A 195 -54.94 -6.28 -10.26
N ILE A 196 -54.98 -7.61 -10.23
CA ILE A 196 -54.06 -8.42 -9.39
C ILE A 196 -52.62 -8.14 -9.79
N ALA A 197 -52.31 -8.16 -11.09
CA ALA A 197 -50.95 -7.92 -11.57
C ALA A 197 -50.44 -6.52 -11.16
N ARG A 198 -51.31 -5.51 -11.23
CA ARG A 198 -51.03 -4.14 -10.78
C ARG A 198 -50.78 -4.09 -9.27
N ALA A 199 -51.67 -4.68 -8.47
CA ALA A 199 -51.57 -4.69 -7.01
C ALA A 199 -50.32 -5.45 -6.56
N LYS A 200 -49.98 -6.57 -7.21
CA LYS A 200 -48.74 -7.32 -6.98
C LYS A 200 -47.48 -6.51 -7.28
N ALA A 201 -47.49 -5.76 -8.38
CA ALA A 201 -46.37 -4.87 -8.71
C ALA A 201 -46.22 -3.74 -7.67
N GLN A 202 -47.31 -3.18 -7.15
CA GLN A 202 -47.27 -2.21 -6.07
C GLN A 202 -46.75 -2.80 -4.75
N ALA A 203 -47.12 -4.03 -4.40
CA ALA A 203 -46.60 -4.73 -3.23
C ALA A 203 -45.10 -5.01 -3.37
N ALA A 204 -44.65 -5.41 -4.56
CA ALA A 204 -43.20 -5.60 -4.85
C ALA A 204 -42.43 -4.27 -4.76
N GLN A 205 -42.98 -3.16 -5.22
CA GLN A 205 -42.36 -1.83 -5.09
C GLN A 205 -42.25 -1.41 -3.62
N ALA A 206 -43.32 -1.60 -2.82
CA ALA A 206 -43.30 -1.31 -1.38
C ALA A 206 -42.31 -2.18 -0.66
N GLN A 207 -42.21 -3.48 -1.00
CA GLN A 207 -41.24 -4.41 -0.46
C GLN A 207 -39.79 -3.96 -0.74
N ALA A 208 -39.48 -3.54 -1.97
CA ALA A 208 -38.16 -3.02 -2.31
C ALA A 208 -37.80 -1.74 -1.54
N SER A 209 -38.82 -0.91 -1.21
CA SER A 209 -38.63 0.26 -0.36
C SER A 209 -38.34 -0.10 1.10
N LEU A 210 -38.99 -1.12 1.62
CA LEU A 210 -38.70 -1.66 2.97
C LEU A 210 -37.30 -2.25 3.04
N GLU A 211 -36.90 -3.07 2.07
CA GLU A 211 -35.53 -3.64 2.01
C GLU A 211 -34.45 -2.56 2.01
N ARG A 212 -34.69 -1.46 1.30
CA ARG A 212 -33.78 -0.31 1.29
C ARG A 212 -33.70 0.35 2.66
N ALA A 213 -34.85 0.58 3.33
CA ALA A 213 -34.87 1.15 4.67
C ALA A 213 -34.22 0.26 5.74
N GLU A 214 -34.36 -1.07 5.59
CA GLU A 214 -33.67 -2.04 6.45
C GLU A 214 -32.16 -2.07 6.21
N GLU A 215 -31.72 -1.92 4.95
CA GLU A 215 -30.28 -1.80 4.62
C GLU A 215 -29.69 -0.54 5.21
N ASP A 216 -30.37 0.61 5.10
CA ASP A 216 -29.94 1.88 5.70
C ASP A 216 -29.81 1.75 7.23
N LEU A 217 -30.76 1.07 7.87
CA LEU A 217 -30.71 0.79 9.30
C LEU A 217 -29.57 -0.17 9.66
N ARG A 218 -29.28 -1.22 8.87
CA ARG A 218 -28.11 -2.07 9.09
C ARG A 218 -26.81 -1.29 8.97
N ASN A 219 -26.71 -0.44 7.95
CA ASN A 219 -25.54 0.38 7.67
C ASN A 219 -25.27 1.47 8.73
N SER A 220 -26.26 1.80 9.57
CA SER A 220 -26.06 2.69 10.73
C SER A 220 -25.23 2.08 11.85
N THR A 221 -25.01 0.77 11.82
CA THR A 221 -24.06 0.07 12.70
C THR A 221 -22.81 -0.24 11.90
N ILE A 222 -21.72 0.46 12.21
CA ILE A 222 -20.45 0.33 11.49
C ILE A 222 -19.66 -0.80 12.13
N VAL A 223 -19.35 -1.82 11.34
CA VAL A 223 -18.66 -3.03 11.80
C VAL A 223 -17.29 -3.19 11.16
N SER A 224 -16.41 -3.92 11.82
CA SER A 224 -15.08 -4.22 11.31
C SER A 224 -15.14 -5.19 10.12
N PRO A 225 -14.53 -4.86 8.96
CA PRO A 225 -14.46 -5.75 7.81
C PRO A 225 -13.35 -6.81 7.92
N MET A 226 -12.47 -6.73 8.95
CA MET A 226 -11.32 -7.60 9.12
C MET A 226 -10.92 -7.76 10.58
N ASN A 227 -10.07 -8.74 10.85
CA ASN A 227 -9.36 -8.81 12.13
C ASN A 227 -8.15 -7.88 12.07
N GLY A 228 -7.93 -7.05 13.09
CA GLY A 228 -6.78 -6.14 13.11
C GLY A 228 -6.79 -5.18 14.28
N LEU A 229 -5.76 -4.34 14.30
CA LEU A 229 -5.60 -3.26 15.29
C LEU A 229 -6.25 -1.97 14.75
N VAL A 230 -6.95 -1.25 15.58
CA VAL A 230 -7.41 0.11 15.26
C VAL A 230 -6.21 1.05 15.28
N LEU A 231 -5.83 1.54 14.09
CA LEU A 231 -4.67 2.42 13.90
C LEU A 231 -5.01 3.89 14.15
N SER A 232 -6.19 4.33 13.69
CA SER A 232 -6.72 5.67 13.95
C SER A 232 -8.22 5.65 14.13
N ARG A 233 -8.73 6.63 14.87
CA ARG A 233 -10.12 6.96 15.02
C ARG A 233 -10.28 8.41 14.55
N ASP A 234 -11.05 8.57 13.47
CA ASP A 234 -11.12 9.82 12.74
C ASP A 234 -12.44 10.58 12.98
N VAL A 235 -13.29 10.06 13.87
CA VAL A 235 -14.57 10.68 14.28
C VAL A 235 -14.77 10.61 15.78
N GLU A 236 -15.59 11.55 16.30
CA GLU A 236 -15.99 11.63 17.72
C GLU A 236 -17.49 11.41 17.88
N VAL A 237 -17.94 11.15 19.11
CA VAL A 237 -19.37 11.10 19.46
C VAL A 237 -19.98 12.48 19.26
N GLY A 238 -21.04 12.57 18.48
CA GLY A 238 -21.68 13.82 18.08
C GLY A 238 -21.30 14.32 16.69
N ASP A 239 -20.28 13.73 16.05
CA ASP A 239 -19.90 14.10 14.69
C ASP A 239 -20.95 13.63 13.68
N ALA A 240 -21.16 14.46 12.64
CA ALA A 240 -21.98 14.09 11.49
C ALA A 240 -21.13 13.35 10.44
N VAL A 241 -21.54 12.17 10.05
CA VAL A 241 -20.90 11.37 9.02
C VAL A 241 -21.75 11.29 7.75
N SER A 242 -21.07 11.28 6.60
CA SER A 242 -21.70 11.19 5.29
C SER A 242 -21.45 9.80 4.68
N SER A 243 -22.48 9.29 4.00
CA SER A 243 -22.46 8.01 3.32
C SER A 243 -21.64 8.03 2.02
N ILE A 244 -20.93 6.95 1.74
CA ILE A 244 -20.30 6.68 0.43
C ILE A 244 -21.32 6.55 -0.71
N LEU A 245 -22.59 6.26 -0.37
CA LEU A 245 -23.66 6.02 -1.35
C LEU A 245 -24.38 7.30 -1.80
N VAL A 246 -24.06 8.46 -1.20
CA VAL A 246 -24.63 9.75 -1.59
C VAL A 246 -23.81 10.38 -2.71
N LEU A 247 -24.42 10.58 -3.85
CA LEU A 247 -23.78 11.15 -5.04
C LEU A 247 -23.25 12.57 -4.75
N GLY A 248 -21.95 12.81 -5.03
CA GLY A 248 -21.30 14.10 -4.81
C GLY A 248 -20.79 14.36 -3.39
N SER A 249 -20.99 13.45 -2.45
CA SER A 249 -20.43 13.54 -1.09
C SER A 249 -19.20 12.63 -0.95
N GLN A 250 -18.15 13.12 -0.29
CA GLN A 250 -17.05 12.24 0.14
C GLN A 250 -17.49 11.48 1.38
N ALA A 251 -17.34 10.15 1.35
CA ALA A 251 -17.62 9.33 2.52
C ALA A 251 -16.69 9.70 3.68
N THR A 252 -17.27 9.89 4.86
CA THR A 252 -16.50 10.16 6.06
C THR A 252 -15.71 8.92 6.48
N LEU A 253 -14.39 9.09 6.66
CA LEU A 253 -13.52 8.08 7.25
C LEU A 253 -13.83 8.00 8.76
N VAL A 254 -14.19 6.81 9.23
CA VAL A 254 -14.56 6.58 10.61
C VAL A 254 -13.36 6.09 11.41
N MET A 255 -12.69 5.06 10.91
CA MET A 255 -11.54 4.43 11.55
C MET A 255 -10.62 3.82 10.48
N THR A 256 -9.34 3.70 10.82
CA THR A 256 -8.38 2.94 10.02
C THR A 256 -7.97 1.69 10.80
N LEU A 257 -8.10 0.53 10.16
CA LEU A 257 -7.70 -0.76 10.71
C LEU A 257 -6.45 -1.26 10.01
N GLY A 258 -5.60 -1.99 10.72
CA GLY A 258 -4.40 -2.60 10.15
C GLY A 258 -4.06 -3.94 10.76
N ASP A 259 -3.57 -4.86 9.92
CA ASP A 259 -2.93 -6.09 10.39
C ASP A 259 -1.45 -5.79 10.64
N VAL A 260 -1.09 -5.66 11.93
CA VAL A 260 0.26 -5.35 12.38
C VAL A 260 1.05 -6.58 12.83
N SER A 261 0.52 -7.79 12.63
CA SER A 261 1.24 -9.05 12.89
C SER A 261 2.47 -9.16 12.00
N ASP A 262 2.29 -8.86 10.73
CA ASP A 262 3.35 -8.74 9.74
C ASP A 262 3.35 -7.31 9.20
N VAL A 263 4.51 -6.70 9.20
CA VAL A 263 4.70 -5.35 8.65
C VAL A 263 5.78 -5.38 7.57
N TYR A 264 5.80 -4.37 6.73
CA TYR A 264 6.84 -4.19 5.73
C TYR A 264 7.30 -2.74 5.67
N VAL A 265 8.53 -2.55 5.23
CA VAL A 265 9.03 -1.22 4.88
C VAL A 265 8.62 -0.92 3.45
N LEU A 266 7.83 0.12 3.24
CA LEU A 266 7.57 0.69 1.93
C LEU A 266 8.66 1.71 1.64
N GLY A 267 9.79 1.23 1.10
CA GLY A 267 10.95 2.03 0.79
C GLY A 267 10.91 2.56 -0.64
N LYS A 268 11.55 3.70 -0.86
CA LYS A 268 11.76 4.29 -2.18
C LYS A 268 13.21 4.14 -2.58
N VAL A 269 13.44 3.60 -3.77
CA VAL A 269 14.76 3.42 -4.38
C VAL A 269 14.84 4.31 -5.61
N ASP A 270 15.99 4.96 -5.79
CA ASP A 270 16.25 5.82 -6.95
C ASP A 270 16.30 5.00 -8.26
N GLN A 271 15.93 5.63 -9.36
CA GLN A 271 15.98 5.04 -10.71
C GLN A 271 17.37 4.52 -11.10
N ALA A 272 18.44 5.16 -10.63
CA ALA A 272 19.82 4.74 -10.92
C ALA A 272 20.18 3.39 -10.30
N ASP A 273 19.51 3.01 -9.20
CA ASP A 273 19.85 1.82 -8.43
C ASP A 273 18.82 0.69 -8.51
N ILE A 274 17.58 0.99 -8.95
CA ILE A 274 16.49 -0.02 -8.98
C ILE A 274 16.82 -1.22 -9.88
N GLY A 275 17.57 -1.01 -10.97
CA GLY A 275 18.00 -2.09 -11.87
C GLY A 275 18.90 -3.14 -11.21
N LYS A 276 19.45 -2.87 -10.03
CA LYS A 276 20.30 -3.79 -9.27
C LYS A 276 19.51 -4.55 -8.20
N VAL A 277 18.28 -4.13 -7.91
CA VAL A 277 17.44 -4.72 -6.86
C VAL A 277 16.60 -5.85 -7.45
N HIS A 278 16.59 -7.00 -6.78
CA HIS A 278 15.86 -8.19 -7.20
C HIS A 278 15.02 -8.74 -6.04
N LEU A 279 13.98 -9.49 -6.38
CA LEU A 279 13.15 -10.18 -5.38
C LEU A 279 13.98 -11.22 -4.62
N GLY A 280 13.71 -11.36 -3.32
CA GLY A 280 14.39 -12.32 -2.46
C GLY A 280 15.77 -11.87 -1.95
N GLN A 281 16.21 -10.65 -2.25
CA GLN A 281 17.44 -10.12 -1.68
C GLN A 281 17.27 -9.81 -0.20
N ASP A 282 18.29 -10.16 0.59
CA ASP A 282 18.37 -9.83 2.01
C ASP A 282 18.45 -8.31 2.21
N ALA A 283 17.79 -7.83 3.25
CA ALA A 283 17.84 -6.43 3.63
C ALA A 283 18.10 -6.28 5.14
N ARG A 284 18.94 -5.33 5.50
CA ARG A 284 19.20 -4.89 6.87
C ARG A 284 18.37 -3.64 7.12
N ILE A 285 17.48 -3.69 8.10
CA ILE A 285 16.53 -2.61 8.35
C ILE A 285 16.89 -1.92 9.65
N THR A 286 17.04 -0.61 9.57
CA THR A 286 17.24 0.27 10.72
C THR A 286 16.03 1.18 10.84
N VAL A 287 15.37 1.15 12.00
CA VAL A 287 14.22 1.99 12.31
C VAL A 287 14.69 3.16 13.16
N GLU A 288 14.32 4.39 12.79
CA GLU A 288 14.81 5.60 13.47
C GLU A 288 14.52 5.60 14.97
N SER A 289 13.37 5.05 15.39
CA SER A 289 13.00 4.95 16.80
C SER A 289 13.79 3.88 17.57
N TYR A 290 14.52 3.00 16.88
CA TYR A 290 15.28 1.88 17.47
C TYR A 290 16.65 1.73 16.81
N LYS A 291 17.49 2.78 16.86
CA LYS A 291 18.79 2.82 16.17
C LYS A 291 19.75 1.71 16.59
N ASP A 292 19.66 1.23 17.82
CA ASP A 292 20.51 0.18 18.35
C ASP A 292 20.06 -1.25 17.95
N LYS A 293 18.85 -1.37 17.35
CA LYS A 293 18.30 -2.66 16.91
C LYS A 293 18.32 -2.74 15.40
N LYS A 294 18.99 -3.76 14.88
CA LYS A 294 18.95 -4.11 13.46
C LYS A 294 17.90 -5.19 13.26
N PHE A 295 17.00 -4.95 12.33
CA PHE A 295 16.02 -5.93 11.90
C PHE A 295 16.48 -6.52 10.57
N SER A 296 16.16 -7.78 10.33
CA SER A 296 16.39 -8.45 9.05
C SER A 296 15.09 -8.54 8.28
N GLY A 297 15.18 -8.43 6.99
CA GLY A 297 14.06 -8.56 6.07
C GLY A 297 14.51 -9.02 4.69
N GLU A 298 13.57 -9.12 3.80
CA GLU A 298 13.74 -9.63 2.44
C GLU A 298 12.90 -8.80 1.48
N VAL A 299 13.41 -8.55 0.27
CA VAL A 299 12.68 -7.84 -0.79
C VAL A 299 11.52 -8.70 -1.29
N MET A 300 10.28 -8.31 -0.95
CA MET A 300 9.07 -9.04 -1.34
C MET A 300 8.49 -8.59 -2.68
N LYS A 301 8.54 -7.29 -2.95
CA LYS A 301 7.91 -6.72 -4.13
C LYS A 301 8.60 -5.44 -4.58
N ILE A 302 8.70 -5.27 -5.89
CA ILE A 302 9.21 -4.07 -6.54
C ILE A 302 8.08 -3.53 -7.41
N SER A 303 7.76 -2.24 -7.29
CA SER A 303 6.75 -1.59 -8.14
C SER A 303 7.25 -1.54 -9.58
N PRO A 304 6.47 -1.96 -10.56
CA PRO A 304 6.81 -1.79 -11.97
C PRO A 304 6.64 -0.34 -12.46
N LEU A 305 5.95 0.50 -11.68
CA LEU A 305 5.70 1.90 -11.99
C LEU A 305 6.54 2.78 -11.08
N GLY A 306 7.37 3.63 -11.67
CA GLY A 306 8.09 4.69 -10.97
C GLY A 306 7.17 5.87 -10.67
N ALA A 307 7.37 6.49 -9.52
CA ALA A 307 6.71 7.73 -9.13
C ALA A 307 7.69 8.88 -9.26
N GLU A 308 7.34 9.90 -10.03
CA GLU A 308 8.11 11.12 -10.16
C GLU A 308 7.64 12.15 -9.13
N LYS A 309 8.57 12.64 -8.34
CA LYS A 309 8.34 13.74 -7.42
C LYS A 309 9.56 14.65 -7.41
N ASP A 310 9.34 15.95 -7.55
CA ASP A 310 10.40 16.97 -7.53
C ASP A 310 11.54 16.67 -8.56
N ASN A 311 11.17 16.20 -9.78
CA ASN A 311 12.09 15.78 -10.84
C ASN A 311 12.97 14.56 -10.49
N VAL A 312 12.64 13.82 -9.45
CA VAL A 312 13.32 12.57 -9.08
C VAL A 312 12.36 11.40 -9.28
N THR A 313 12.75 10.45 -10.11
CA THR A 313 11.98 9.21 -10.32
C THR A 313 12.44 8.17 -9.30
N THR A 314 11.51 7.70 -8.49
CA THR A 314 11.73 6.64 -7.49
C THR A 314 10.80 5.47 -7.71
N PHE A 315 11.26 4.28 -7.33
CA PHE A 315 10.47 3.06 -7.38
C PHE A 315 10.17 2.56 -5.97
N GLU A 316 8.92 2.18 -5.73
CA GLU A 316 8.53 1.63 -4.44
C GLU A 316 8.97 0.16 -4.34
N VAL A 317 9.65 -0.14 -3.25
CA VAL A 317 10.11 -1.48 -2.91
C VAL A 317 9.53 -1.87 -1.55
N ARG A 318 8.90 -3.04 -1.48
CA ARG A 318 8.40 -3.58 -0.22
C ARG A 318 9.41 -4.58 0.33
N VAL A 319 9.90 -4.29 1.52
CA VAL A 319 10.83 -5.15 2.24
C VAL A 319 10.13 -5.70 3.47
N SER A 320 10.05 -7.02 3.60
CA SER A 320 9.46 -7.66 4.79
C SER A 320 10.26 -7.29 6.04
N ILE A 321 9.59 -7.21 7.17
CA ILE A 321 10.26 -7.04 8.46
C ILE A 321 9.48 -7.82 9.52
N LYS A 322 10.18 -8.64 10.28
CA LYS A 322 9.57 -9.36 11.40
C LYS A 322 9.34 -8.39 12.56
N ASN A 323 8.12 -8.36 13.07
CA ASN A 323 7.72 -7.51 14.18
C ASN A 323 7.50 -8.30 15.49
N PRO A 324 8.58 -8.87 16.10
CA PRO A 324 8.45 -9.63 17.33
C PRO A 324 7.96 -8.72 18.46
N GLY A 325 6.84 -9.11 19.09
CA GLY A 325 6.27 -8.40 20.24
C GLY A 325 5.57 -7.07 19.90
N GLY A 326 5.24 -6.80 18.62
CA GLY A 326 4.47 -5.60 18.24
C GLY A 326 5.19 -4.27 18.49
N LEU A 327 6.54 -4.29 18.51
CA LEU A 327 7.37 -3.10 18.75
C LEU A 327 7.24 -2.03 17.65
N LEU A 328 7.12 -2.50 16.41
CA LEU A 328 7.07 -1.64 15.23
C LEU A 328 5.64 -1.17 15.00
N LYS A 329 5.45 0.13 14.88
CA LYS A 329 4.16 0.75 14.62
C LYS A 329 4.09 1.27 13.19
N ALA A 330 2.89 1.34 12.65
CA ALA A 330 2.64 1.93 11.34
C ALA A 330 3.14 3.38 11.27
N ASN A 331 3.60 3.80 10.11
CA ASN A 331 4.18 5.11 9.81
C ASN A 331 5.53 5.43 10.48
N MET A 332 6.19 4.50 11.19
CA MET A 332 7.57 4.71 11.64
C MET A 332 8.51 4.80 10.44
N SER A 333 9.46 5.75 10.48
CA SER A 333 10.50 5.87 9.46
C SER A 333 11.54 4.75 9.60
N ALA A 334 11.89 4.15 8.47
CA ALA A 334 12.87 3.07 8.41
C ALA A 334 13.72 3.17 7.15
N ASN A 335 14.98 2.77 7.27
CA ASN A 335 15.92 2.62 6.16
C ASN A 335 16.20 1.13 5.98
N ALA A 336 15.91 0.61 4.79
CA ALA A 336 16.22 -0.75 4.41
C ALA A 336 17.45 -0.75 3.50
N GLU A 337 18.55 -1.29 3.98
CA GLU A 337 19.76 -1.54 3.21
C GLU A 337 19.61 -2.88 2.49
N ILE A 338 19.27 -2.85 1.22
CA ILE A 338 19.13 -4.03 0.36
C ILE A 338 20.52 -4.48 -0.05
N VAL A 339 20.91 -5.67 0.35
CA VAL A 339 22.26 -6.21 0.10
C VAL A 339 22.33 -6.72 -1.33
N LEU A 340 23.16 -6.07 -2.16
CA LEU A 340 23.40 -6.49 -3.54
C LEU A 340 24.44 -7.61 -3.62
N GLU A 341 25.53 -7.44 -2.87
CA GLU A 341 26.65 -8.36 -2.84
C GLU A 341 27.34 -8.24 -1.48
N GLU A 342 27.64 -9.35 -0.85
CA GLU A 342 28.37 -9.41 0.41
C GLU A 342 29.56 -10.35 0.28
N LYS A 343 30.75 -9.91 0.74
CA LYS A 343 31.92 -10.74 0.84
C LYS A 343 32.48 -10.70 2.25
N LYS A 344 32.81 -11.86 2.77
CA LYS A 344 33.33 -12.03 4.13
C LYS A 344 34.82 -12.24 4.13
N GLN A 345 35.50 -11.72 5.18
CA GLN A 345 36.94 -11.90 5.43
C GLN A 345 37.82 -11.49 4.24
N VAL A 346 37.45 -10.40 3.53
CA VAL A 346 38.26 -9.86 2.44
C VAL A 346 39.19 -8.75 2.93
N VAL A 347 40.22 -8.47 2.15
CA VAL A 347 41.15 -7.39 2.42
C VAL A 347 40.51 -6.05 2.05
N LEU A 348 40.47 -5.12 3.02
CA LEU A 348 39.79 -3.84 2.88
C LEU A 348 40.77 -2.69 3.03
N ALA A 349 40.66 -1.72 2.12
CA ALA A 349 41.33 -0.42 2.26
C ALA A 349 40.27 0.71 2.25
N PRO A 350 40.51 1.85 2.89
CA PRO A 350 39.67 3.02 2.72
C PRO A 350 39.58 3.42 1.24
N GLU A 351 38.39 3.68 0.76
CA GLU A 351 38.18 4.06 -0.65
C GLU A 351 38.94 5.33 -1.03
N SER A 352 39.11 6.27 -0.10
CA SER A 352 39.92 7.47 -0.26
C SER A 352 41.42 7.22 -0.47
N SER A 353 41.91 5.98 -0.27
CA SER A 353 43.31 5.62 -0.58
C SER A 353 43.47 5.11 -2.02
N VAL A 354 42.38 4.85 -2.75
CA VAL A 354 42.41 4.26 -4.09
C VAL A 354 42.41 5.36 -5.15
N LEU A 355 43.41 5.35 -6.02
CA LEU A 355 43.55 6.25 -7.16
C LEU A 355 43.21 5.51 -8.45
N PHE A 356 42.23 6.02 -9.19
CA PHE A 356 41.91 5.52 -10.51
C PHE A 356 42.64 6.32 -11.59
N GLY A 357 43.51 5.63 -12.34
CA GLY A 357 44.19 6.20 -13.50
C GLY A 357 43.25 6.42 -14.70
N ARG A 358 43.67 7.23 -15.66
CA ARG A 358 42.91 7.47 -16.90
C ARG A 358 42.74 6.20 -17.75
N ASP A 359 43.59 5.21 -17.52
CA ASP A 359 43.56 3.87 -18.15
C ASP A 359 42.67 2.88 -17.39
N GLY A 360 41.91 3.32 -16.38
CA GLY A 360 41.03 2.50 -15.55
C GLY A 360 41.75 1.59 -14.54
N LYS A 361 43.09 1.68 -14.44
CA LYS A 361 43.86 0.91 -13.45
C LYS A 361 43.83 1.61 -12.11
N ALA A 362 43.53 0.84 -11.06
CA ALA A 362 43.58 1.31 -9.70
C ALA A 362 44.99 1.19 -9.12
N THR A 363 45.41 2.20 -8.39
CA THR A 363 46.68 2.23 -7.65
C THR A 363 46.46 2.73 -6.23
N ILE A 364 47.28 2.27 -5.28
CA ILE A 364 47.29 2.76 -3.91
C ILE A 364 48.71 3.23 -3.59
N GLU A 365 48.82 4.41 -2.97
CA GLU A 365 50.11 4.92 -2.48
C GLU A 365 50.44 4.33 -1.10
N VAL A 366 51.62 3.72 -0.99
CA VAL A 366 52.13 3.19 0.27
C VAL A 366 53.34 4.03 0.73
N PRO A 367 53.53 4.20 2.05
CA PRO A 367 54.72 4.86 2.57
C PRO A 367 55.96 4.07 2.18
N ASP A 368 56.92 4.72 1.50
CA ASP A 368 58.24 4.12 1.15
C ASP A 368 59.34 5.17 1.30
N PRO A 369 60.11 5.14 2.38
CA PRO A 369 61.18 6.12 2.64
C PRO A 369 62.23 6.14 1.55
N THR A 370 62.33 5.06 0.74
CA THR A 370 63.35 4.96 -0.33
C THR A 370 62.88 5.54 -1.67
N ALA A 371 61.56 5.79 -1.81
CA ALA A 371 61.00 6.31 -3.04
C ALA A 371 61.05 7.83 -3.13
N PRO A 372 61.07 8.42 -4.35
CA PRO A 372 60.94 9.85 -4.54
C PRO A 372 59.62 10.33 -3.91
N LYS A 373 59.67 11.36 -3.06
CA LYS A 373 58.55 11.93 -2.27
C LYS A 373 58.04 11.04 -1.12
N GLY A 374 58.78 10.01 -0.64
CA GLY A 374 58.44 9.17 0.50
C GLY A 374 57.24 8.23 0.26
N ARG A 375 56.80 8.06 -0.98
CA ARG A 375 55.65 7.23 -1.32
C ARG A 375 55.86 6.48 -2.62
N ARG A 376 55.27 5.30 -2.73
CA ARG A 376 55.27 4.44 -3.91
C ARG A 376 53.88 4.03 -4.29
N ALA A 377 53.50 4.24 -5.56
CA ALA A 377 52.25 3.75 -6.10
C ALA A 377 52.36 2.25 -6.39
N MET A 378 51.45 1.47 -5.80
CA MET A 378 51.33 0.04 -6.03
C MET A 378 50.05 -0.23 -6.86
N PRO A 379 50.13 -0.99 -7.95
CA PRO A 379 48.96 -1.40 -8.68
C PRO A 379 48.12 -2.38 -7.84
N VAL A 380 46.83 -2.15 -7.77
CA VAL A 380 45.89 -2.98 -7.03
C VAL A 380 44.68 -3.33 -7.91
N GLN A 381 44.07 -4.46 -7.62
CA GLN A 381 42.81 -4.83 -8.21
C GLN A 381 41.72 -4.64 -7.17
N VAL A 382 40.80 -3.71 -7.47
CA VAL A 382 39.68 -3.38 -6.59
C VAL A 382 38.49 -4.26 -6.94
N GLY A 383 37.84 -4.82 -5.92
CA GLY A 383 36.59 -5.56 -6.02
C GLY A 383 35.37 -4.68 -5.72
N ILE A 384 34.54 -5.12 -4.78
CA ILE A 384 33.37 -4.35 -4.37
C ILE A 384 33.76 -3.17 -3.49
N SER A 385 33.02 -2.06 -3.60
CA SER A 385 33.14 -0.88 -2.72
C SER A 385 31.77 -0.51 -2.16
N ASN A 386 31.77 0.04 -0.95
CA ASN A 386 30.57 0.57 -0.27
C ASN A 386 30.61 2.10 -0.07
N GLY A 387 31.51 2.82 -0.75
CA GLY A 387 31.68 4.26 -0.62
C GLY A 387 32.55 4.71 0.56
N VAL A 388 32.94 3.80 1.47
CA VAL A 388 33.82 4.06 2.61
C VAL A 388 35.07 3.19 2.53
N LYS A 389 34.89 1.89 2.28
CA LYS A 389 35.95 0.92 2.11
C LYS A 389 35.81 0.20 0.76
N ALA A 390 36.92 -0.18 0.17
CA ALA A 390 37.02 -0.95 -1.04
C ALA A 390 37.74 -2.28 -0.80
N GLU A 391 37.24 -3.35 -1.40
CA GLU A 391 37.90 -4.65 -1.42
C GLU A 391 39.15 -4.61 -2.28
N LEU A 392 40.26 -5.14 -1.76
CA LEU A 392 41.49 -5.39 -2.52
C LEU A 392 41.57 -6.87 -2.86
N VAL A 393 41.28 -7.22 -4.13
CA VAL A 393 41.39 -8.60 -4.62
C VAL A 393 42.86 -9.03 -4.74
N SER A 394 43.74 -8.07 -5.08
CA SER A 394 45.19 -8.29 -5.15
C SER A 394 45.97 -6.98 -4.96
N GLY A 395 47.24 -7.08 -4.56
CA GLY A 395 48.17 -5.97 -4.48
C GLY A 395 48.75 -5.75 -3.09
N LEU A 396 47.97 -5.68 -2.02
CA LEU A 396 48.39 -5.41 -0.67
C LEU A 396 47.96 -6.52 0.31
N LYS A 397 48.74 -6.72 1.36
CA LYS A 397 48.42 -7.66 2.44
C LYS A 397 47.75 -6.91 3.62
N PRO A 398 46.95 -7.61 4.44
CA PRO A 398 46.46 -7.05 5.69
C PRO A 398 47.62 -6.51 6.56
N GLY A 399 47.39 -5.38 7.23
CA GLY A 399 48.40 -4.72 8.05
C GLY A 399 49.29 -3.72 7.27
N ALA A 400 49.22 -3.67 5.95
CA ALA A 400 49.94 -2.67 5.17
C ALA A 400 49.39 -1.27 5.43
N GLN A 401 50.27 -0.25 5.53
CA GLN A 401 49.87 1.13 5.63
C GLN A 401 49.64 1.72 4.25
N VAL A 402 48.58 2.50 4.09
CA VAL A 402 48.18 3.21 2.86
C VAL A 402 47.98 4.68 3.14
N ILE A 403 48.17 5.51 2.11
CA ILE A 403 48.09 6.95 2.23
C ILE A 403 46.68 7.37 1.74
N LEU A 404 45.95 8.13 2.58
CA LEU A 404 44.68 8.77 2.23
C LEU A 404 44.94 10.00 1.36
N GLN A 405 44.10 10.23 0.39
CA GLN A 405 44.18 11.39 -0.51
C GLN A 405 43.41 12.59 0.02
#